data_6926fc6d657a730dfa4baac02c34367b
#
_entry.id   6926fc6d657a730dfa4baac02c34367b
#
_cell.length_a   1.000
_cell.length_b   1.000
_cell.length_c   1.000
_cell.angle_alpha   90.00
_cell.angle_beta   90.00
_cell.angle_gamma   90.00
#
_symmetry.space_group_name_H-M   'P 1'
#
loop_
_entity.id
_entity.type
_entity.pdbx_description
1 polymer ?
#
loop_
_entity_poly.entity_id
_entity_poly.type
_entity_poly.pdbx_seq_one_letter_code
_entity_poly.pdbx_strand_id
1 'polypeptide(L)'
;MKARLLQLAAVCVTALCIATFVGTPPVAANPNVGGNNSISAYVGTGGLLLPDSFSGSKATKSAVADCLGCTWRYTIYCMQGSNAPCKHAVTSCPRGSLLHRVWFGRTPSTTAVVGSVCWGSSNPVTRRQVEGQVNDYVIRYVPDLRPGFDPPGGSLTTVPVIFWTGQPGSFKPPNFSLSGHSVSITATPTWRWTWDDGASAWKSVAGAQYPSRQITHQYRSPGSYSVGVTTVWQAKYTVSGIGTFDVSGEVLRQSKTLDVPITSARTVLVSH
;
A
#
# COMPACT_ATOMS: atom_id res chain seq x y z
N MET A 1 -38.02 -64.85 -10.00
CA MET A 1 -37.68 -64.36 -8.67
C MET A 1 -36.62 -63.30 -8.80
N LYS A 2 -36.99 -62.01 -8.61
CA LYS A 2 -36.12 -60.87 -8.81
C LYS A 2 -35.83 -60.24 -7.45
N ALA A 3 -34.59 -60.34 -6.97
CA ALA A 3 -34.15 -59.67 -5.76
C ALA A 3 -33.68 -58.24 -6.16
N ARG A 4 -34.30 -57.22 -5.53
CA ARG A 4 -33.90 -55.79 -5.63
C ARG A 4 -32.89 -55.50 -4.52
N LEU A 5 -31.67 -55.14 -4.85
CA LEU A 5 -30.70 -54.50 -3.93
C LEU A 5 -31.03 -53.01 -3.82
N LEU A 6 -31.36 -52.53 -2.63
CA LEU A 6 -31.38 -51.13 -2.27
C LEU A 6 -29.94 -50.69 -1.96
N GLN A 7 -29.45 -49.74 -2.70
CA GLN A 7 -28.24 -48.99 -2.35
C GLN A 7 -28.64 -47.76 -1.52
N LEU A 8 -28.20 -47.78 -0.27
CA LEU A 8 -28.24 -46.59 0.62
C LEU A 8 -27.05 -45.69 0.26
N ALA A 9 -27.36 -44.50 -0.29
CA ALA A 9 -26.37 -43.48 -0.49
C ALA A 9 -26.19 -42.70 0.85
N ALA A 10 -24.99 -42.88 1.43
CA ALA A 10 -24.60 -42.10 2.60
C ALA A 10 -24.20 -40.67 2.12
N VAL A 11 -24.99 -39.68 2.48
CA VAL A 11 -24.70 -38.27 2.30
C VAL A 11 -23.73 -37.83 3.40
N CYS A 12 -22.44 -37.73 3.07
CA CYS A 12 -21.46 -37.06 3.92
C CYS A 12 -21.68 -35.55 3.85
N VAL A 13 -22.31 -34.98 4.86
CA VAL A 13 -22.37 -33.53 5.08
C VAL A 13 -21.03 -33.12 5.66
N THR A 14 -20.12 -32.64 4.81
CA THR A 14 -18.90 -31.94 5.24
C THR A 14 -19.31 -30.56 5.79
N ALA A 15 -19.37 -30.46 7.12
CA ALA A 15 -19.49 -29.18 7.79
C ALA A 15 -18.21 -28.37 7.56
N LEU A 16 -18.32 -27.35 6.71
CA LEU A 16 -17.26 -26.34 6.47
C LEU A 16 -17.19 -25.44 7.71
N CYS A 17 -16.27 -25.73 8.63
CA CYS A 17 -15.95 -24.82 9.73
C CYS A 17 -15.26 -23.59 9.16
N ILE A 18 -16.04 -22.54 8.85
CA ILE A 18 -15.51 -21.21 8.59
C ILE A 18 -15.06 -20.67 9.94
N ALA A 19 -13.78 -20.81 10.25
CA ALA A 19 -13.13 -20.09 11.33
C ALA A 19 -13.12 -18.59 10.97
N THR A 20 -14.13 -17.86 11.43
CA THR A 20 -14.09 -16.40 11.43
C THR A 20 -13.01 -15.97 12.41
N PHE A 21 -11.84 -15.61 11.87
CA PHE A 21 -10.86 -14.84 12.60
C PHE A 21 -11.48 -13.47 12.89
N VAL A 22 -12.18 -13.37 14.00
CA VAL A 22 -12.51 -12.08 14.62
C VAL A 22 -11.17 -11.53 15.12
N GLY A 23 -10.52 -10.74 14.29
CA GLY A 23 -9.38 -9.93 14.72
C GLY A 23 -9.89 -9.01 15.83
N THR A 24 -9.50 -9.29 17.07
CA THR A 24 -9.75 -8.39 18.20
C THR A 24 -9.12 -7.04 17.83
N PRO A 25 -9.90 -5.93 17.84
CA PRO A 25 -9.32 -4.60 17.67
C PRO A 25 -8.28 -4.41 18.78
N PRO A 26 -7.16 -3.68 18.50
CA PRO A 26 -6.21 -3.35 19.54
C PRO A 26 -6.98 -2.66 20.67
N VAL A 27 -6.95 -3.28 21.83
CA VAL A 27 -7.57 -2.73 23.04
C VAL A 27 -6.89 -1.39 23.27
N ALA A 28 -7.62 -0.30 23.05
CA ALA A 28 -7.22 1.01 23.52
C ALA A 28 -7.14 0.86 25.05
N ALA A 29 -5.93 0.89 25.59
CA ALA A 29 -5.71 0.80 27.01
C ALA A 29 -6.41 1.98 27.67
N ASN A 30 -7.54 1.71 28.30
CA ASN A 30 -8.21 2.66 29.17
C ASN A 30 -7.21 3.01 30.29
N PRO A 31 -6.93 4.27 30.59
CA PRO A 31 -6.04 4.63 31.67
C PRO A 31 -6.70 4.32 33.00
N ASN A 32 -6.59 3.07 33.48
CA ASN A 32 -6.95 2.74 34.85
C ASN A 32 -5.92 3.34 35.78
N VAL A 33 -6.32 4.38 36.49
CA VAL A 33 -5.61 5.02 37.59
C VAL A 33 -5.63 4.07 38.77
N GLY A 34 -4.67 3.14 38.79
CA GLY A 34 -4.38 2.28 39.92
C GLY A 34 -2.92 2.47 40.30
N GLY A 35 -2.69 3.05 41.47
CA GLY A 35 -1.36 3.46 41.96
C GLY A 35 -0.33 2.34 41.93
N ASN A 36 0.70 2.51 41.15
CA ASN A 36 2.10 2.22 41.34
C ASN A 36 2.90 2.68 40.11
N ASN A 37 3.54 3.79 40.24
CA ASN A 37 4.77 4.35 39.65
C ASN A 37 5.18 4.06 38.17
N SER A 38 4.35 3.57 37.29
CA SER A 38 4.64 3.52 35.84
C SER A 38 3.35 3.50 35.05
N ILE A 39 2.74 4.66 34.82
CA ILE A 39 1.54 4.75 33.97
C ILE A 39 2.01 4.60 32.53
N SER A 40 1.90 3.38 31.97
CA SER A 40 2.02 3.19 30.52
C SER A 40 0.81 3.81 29.86
N ALA A 41 1.00 4.93 29.15
CA ALA A 41 -0.09 5.61 28.48
C ALA A 41 -0.56 4.83 27.24
N TYR A 42 0.36 4.16 26.55
CA TYR A 42 0.10 3.38 25.33
C TYR A 42 1.05 2.20 25.23
N VAL A 43 0.57 1.07 24.72
CA VAL A 43 1.35 -0.14 24.43
C VAL A 43 0.88 -0.71 23.10
N GLY A 44 1.81 -1.23 22.29
CA GLY A 44 1.47 -1.84 21.02
C GLY A 44 2.61 -2.65 20.41
N THR A 45 2.33 -3.22 19.25
CA THR A 45 3.29 -3.98 18.43
C THR A 45 3.32 -3.46 17.01
N GLY A 46 4.44 -3.69 16.31
CA GLY A 46 4.67 -3.29 14.94
C GLY A 46 5.56 -2.06 14.81
N GLY A 47 5.85 -1.69 13.58
CA GLY A 47 6.65 -0.49 13.26
C GLY A 47 5.93 0.77 13.70
N LEU A 48 6.49 1.48 14.67
CA LEU A 48 5.90 2.68 15.26
C LEU A 48 6.35 3.92 14.48
N LEU A 49 5.40 4.73 14.02
CA LEU A 49 5.69 5.99 13.35
C LEU A 49 5.84 7.10 14.40
N LEU A 50 7.06 7.61 14.54
CA LEU A 50 7.42 8.63 15.52
C LEU A 50 7.31 10.03 14.92
N PRO A 51 6.69 11.01 15.64
CA PRO A 51 6.54 12.37 15.16
C PRO A 51 7.88 13.11 15.09
N ASP A 52 7.87 14.31 14.50
CA ASP A 52 9.07 15.14 14.37
C ASP A 52 9.58 15.66 15.72
N SER A 53 8.72 15.70 16.74
CA SER A 53 9.11 16.04 18.13
C SER A 53 9.89 14.95 18.85
N PHE A 54 10.16 13.81 18.20
CA PHE A 54 10.94 12.72 18.79
C PHE A 54 12.40 13.13 18.99
N SER A 55 12.92 12.96 20.23
CA SER A 55 14.26 13.38 20.62
C SER A 55 15.40 12.47 20.16
N GLY A 56 15.10 11.28 19.65
CA GLY A 56 16.09 10.32 19.17
C GLY A 56 16.62 10.66 17.77
N SER A 57 17.63 9.92 17.32
CA SER A 57 18.22 10.11 15.99
C SER A 57 17.28 9.73 14.85
N LYS A 58 17.54 10.26 13.65
CA LYS A 58 16.83 9.83 12.42
C LYS A 58 16.97 8.34 12.16
N ALA A 59 18.17 7.78 12.43
CA ALA A 59 18.43 6.34 12.29
C ALA A 59 17.55 5.52 13.24
N THR A 60 17.41 5.95 14.50
CA THR A 60 16.50 5.33 15.46
C THR A 60 15.05 5.42 15.01
N LYS A 61 14.62 6.60 14.51
CA LYS A 61 13.25 6.81 13.99
C LYS A 61 12.93 5.84 12.85
N SER A 62 13.86 5.66 11.90
CA SER A 62 13.71 4.70 10.80
C SER A 62 13.70 3.26 11.30
N ALA A 63 14.64 2.86 12.13
CA ALA A 63 14.72 1.50 12.67
C ALA A 63 13.45 1.10 13.45
N VAL A 64 12.86 2.05 14.18
CA VAL A 64 11.59 1.84 14.91
C VAL A 64 10.42 1.68 13.94
N ALA A 65 10.35 2.49 12.88
CA ALA A 65 9.29 2.39 11.87
C ALA A 65 9.36 1.08 11.06
N ASP A 66 10.57 0.57 10.80
CA ASP A 66 10.79 -0.61 9.95
C ASP A 66 10.66 -1.93 10.70
N CYS A 67 10.64 -1.93 12.03
CA CYS A 67 10.55 -3.15 12.83
C CYS A 67 9.09 -3.62 13.01
N LEU A 68 8.56 -4.38 12.07
CA LEU A 68 7.17 -4.84 12.08
C LEU A 68 6.82 -5.83 13.22
N GLY A 69 7.81 -6.53 13.77
CA GLY A 69 7.64 -7.51 14.86
C GLY A 69 8.01 -6.98 16.26
N CYS A 70 8.37 -5.70 16.39
CA CYS A 70 8.78 -5.12 17.66
C CYS A 70 7.59 -4.72 18.54
N THR A 71 7.85 -4.62 19.83
CA THR A 71 6.93 -4.07 20.83
C THR A 71 7.37 -2.68 21.24
N TRP A 72 6.40 -1.84 21.54
CA TRP A 72 6.63 -0.48 22.00
C TRP A 72 5.65 -0.09 23.09
N ARG A 73 6.08 0.87 23.94
CA ARG A 73 5.22 1.49 24.93
C ARG A 73 5.62 2.94 25.15
N TYR A 74 4.66 3.74 25.53
CA TYR A 74 4.87 5.09 26.00
C TYR A 74 4.65 5.14 27.50
N THR A 75 5.52 5.86 28.21
CA THR A 75 5.34 6.18 29.62
C THR A 75 5.51 7.68 29.81
N ILE A 76 4.69 8.29 30.66
CA ILE A 76 4.83 9.70 30.96
C ILE A 76 6.24 9.94 31.55
N TYR A 77 6.90 10.97 31.06
CA TYR A 77 8.24 11.34 31.54
C TYR A 77 8.15 12.01 32.90
N CYS A 78 8.28 11.20 33.95
CA CYS A 78 8.35 11.69 35.33
C CYS A 78 9.73 11.37 35.92
N MET A 79 10.31 12.30 36.65
CA MET A 79 11.54 12.00 37.43
C MET A 79 11.19 11.01 38.54
N GLN A 80 11.96 9.93 38.66
CA GLN A 80 11.85 9.02 39.81
C GLN A 80 12.19 9.76 41.10
N GLY A 81 11.33 9.64 42.12
CA GLY A 81 11.59 10.11 43.46
C GLY A 81 11.05 11.48 43.83
N SER A 82 10.36 12.20 42.97
CA SER A 82 9.66 13.45 43.35
C SER A 82 8.18 13.20 43.55
N ASN A 83 7.63 13.60 44.70
CA ASN A 83 6.19 13.67 44.95
C ASN A 83 5.52 14.84 44.21
N ALA A 84 6.30 15.61 43.41
CA ALA A 84 5.74 16.65 42.57
C ALA A 84 5.06 16.02 41.34
N PRO A 85 3.85 16.48 41.01
CA PRO A 85 3.22 16.07 39.74
C PRO A 85 4.21 16.34 38.62
N CYS A 86 4.25 15.50 37.58
CA CYS A 86 5.19 15.49 36.46
C CYS A 86 5.28 16.84 35.72
N LYS A 87 5.65 17.90 36.44
CA LYS A 87 5.70 19.29 35.94
C LYS A 87 6.56 19.40 34.71
N HIS A 88 7.69 18.67 34.69
CA HIS A 88 8.57 18.64 33.53
C HIS A 88 7.92 18.03 32.29
N ALA A 89 7.06 17.01 32.44
CA ALA A 89 6.34 16.43 31.33
C ALA A 89 5.36 17.40 30.65
N VAL A 90 4.85 18.36 31.41
CA VAL A 90 3.90 19.39 30.93
C VAL A 90 4.64 20.58 30.35
N THR A 91 5.73 21.04 31.02
CA THR A 91 6.43 22.29 30.64
C THR A 91 7.37 22.12 29.43
N SER A 92 7.78 20.89 29.12
CA SER A 92 8.69 20.61 28.00
C SER A 92 7.98 20.43 26.65
N CYS A 93 6.66 20.47 26.64
CA CYS A 93 5.86 20.25 25.44
C CYS A 93 4.91 21.41 25.13
N PRO A 94 4.44 21.57 23.89
CA PRO A 94 3.37 22.50 23.54
C PRO A 94 2.09 22.25 24.36
N ARG A 95 1.26 23.29 24.52
CA ARG A 95 0.00 23.18 25.27
C ARG A 95 -0.85 22.03 24.72
N GLY A 96 -1.41 21.23 25.62
CA GLY A 96 -2.27 20.07 25.27
C GLY A 96 -1.49 18.80 24.94
N SER A 97 -0.17 18.79 25.11
CA SER A 97 0.66 17.59 24.97
C SER A 97 1.53 17.34 26.21
N LEU A 98 1.89 16.08 26.42
CA LEU A 98 2.74 15.63 27.52
C LEU A 98 4.01 14.95 26.97
N LEU A 99 5.11 15.14 27.67
CA LEU A 99 6.36 14.44 27.34
C LEU A 99 6.28 12.98 27.77
N HIS A 100 6.51 12.08 26.82
CA HIS A 100 6.54 10.64 27.06
C HIS A 100 7.92 10.08 26.74
N ARG A 101 8.36 9.07 27.49
CA ARG A 101 9.45 8.19 27.09
C ARG A 101 8.93 7.13 26.12
N VAL A 102 9.69 6.90 25.07
CA VAL A 102 9.42 5.85 24.09
C VAL A 102 10.31 4.66 24.40
N TRP A 103 9.66 3.55 24.71
CA TRP A 103 10.31 2.26 24.92
C TRP A 103 10.09 1.41 23.68
N PHE A 104 11.14 0.75 23.22
CA PHE A 104 11.08 -0.06 22.01
C PHE A 104 12.03 -1.25 22.12
N GLY A 105 11.60 -2.41 21.59
CA GLY A 105 12.41 -3.63 21.60
C GLY A 105 11.71 -4.78 20.88
N ARG A 106 12.40 -5.90 20.72
CA ARG A 106 11.85 -7.09 20.02
C ARG A 106 10.79 -7.81 20.85
N THR A 107 10.92 -7.77 22.17
CA THR A 107 9.95 -8.38 23.10
C THR A 107 9.65 -7.40 24.23
N PRO A 108 8.54 -7.56 24.96
CA PRO A 108 8.23 -6.70 26.11
C PRO A 108 9.36 -6.63 27.16
N SER A 109 10.10 -7.72 27.34
CA SER A 109 11.21 -7.81 28.31
C SER A 109 12.51 -7.18 27.83
N THR A 110 12.67 -6.98 26.51
CA THR A 110 13.89 -6.40 25.91
C THR A 110 13.69 -4.95 25.47
N THR A 111 12.58 -4.30 25.86
CA THR A 111 12.35 -2.89 25.54
C THR A 111 13.31 -1.99 26.31
N ALA A 112 13.94 -1.05 25.59
CA ALA A 112 14.77 0.00 26.14
C ALA A 112 14.23 1.38 25.77
N VAL A 113 14.58 2.41 26.51
CA VAL A 113 14.24 3.80 26.15
C VAL A 113 15.04 4.19 24.91
N VAL A 114 14.34 4.55 23.85
CA VAL A 114 14.95 4.98 22.57
C VAL A 114 14.90 6.48 22.37
N GLY A 115 14.09 7.19 23.17
CA GLY A 115 13.94 8.64 23.14
C GLY A 115 12.72 9.10 23.90
N SER A 116 12.36 10.36 23.69
CA SER A 116 11.14 10.97 24.22
C SER A 116 10.37 11.70 23.12
N VAL A 117 9.07 11.93 23.35
CA VAL A 117 8.18 12.58 22.40
C VAL A 117 7.10 13.38 23.14
N CYS A 118 6.74 14.54 22.59
CA CYS A 118 5.57 15.26 23.03
C CYS A 118 4.33 14.65 22.36
N TRP A 119 3.39 14.13 23.13
CA TRP A 119 2.20 13.48 22.63
C TRP A 119 0.94 14.17 23.17
N GLY A 120 0.02 14.52 22.29
CA GLY A 120 -1.21 15.25 22.61
C GLY A 120 -2.48 14.43 22.36
N SER A 121 -3.44 15.02 21.68
CA SER A 121 -4.75 14.42 21.39
C SER A 121 -4.73 13.33 20.31
N SER A 122 -3.66 13.24 19.50
CA SER A 122 -3.50 12.17 18.51
C SER A 122 -2.96 10.89 19.16
N ASN A 123 -3.36 9.73 18.67
CA ASN A 123 -2.88 8.44 19.16
C ASN A 123 -1.64 7.96 18.39
N PRO A 124 -0.75 7.15 19.02
CA PRO A 124 0.33 6.50 18.30
C PRO A 124 -0.17 5.72 17.10
N VAL A 125 0.50 5.83 15.96
CA VAL A 125 0.18 5.11 14.73
C VAL A 125 1.29 4.17 14.36
N THR A 126 0.92 2.99 13.88
CA THR A 126 1.88 2.01 13.36
C THR A 126 1.88 2.04 11.83
N ARG A 127 3.01 1.66 11.25
CA ARG A 127 3.17 1.53 9.80
C ARG A 127 2.09 0.64 9.19
N ARG A 128 1.81 -0.51 9.81
CA ARG A 128 0.78 -1.46 9.35
C ARG A 128 -0.62 -0.84 9.29
N GLN A 129 -1.00 -0.04 10.30
CA GLN A 129 -2.30 0.65 10.31
C GLN A 129 -2.42 1.64 9.16
N VAL A 130 -1.37 2.43 8.92
CA VAL A 130 -1.37 3.41 7.83
C VAL A 130 -1.36 2.70 6.47
N GLU A 131 -0.46 1.74 6.25
CA GLU A 131 -0.36 1.02 4.98
C GLU A 131 -1.63 0.25 4.63
N GLY A 132 -2.31 -0.35 5.61
CA GLY A 132 -3.62 -0.99 5.39
C GLY A 132 -4.65 -0.02 4.82
N GLN A 133 -4.79 1.17 5.42
CA GLN A 133 -5.70 2.20 4.91
C GLN A 133 -5.24 2.80 3.58
N VAL A 134 -3.94 2.99 3.38
CA VAL A 134 -3.38 3.46 2.10
C VAL A 134 -3.75 2.50 0.97
N ASN A 135 -3.60 1.20 1.19
CA ASN A 135 -3.98 0.18 0.21
C ASN A 135 -5.48 0.26 -0.13
N ASP A 136 -6.36 0.34 0.87
CA ASP A 136 -7.81 0.46 0.66
C ASP A 136 -8.18 1.72 -0.13
N TYR A 137 -7.52 2.85 0.16
CA TYR A 137 -7.74 4.11 -0.56
C TYR A 137 -7.23 4.04 -2.00
N VAL A 138 -6.06 3.47 -2.24
CA VAL A 138 -5.55 3.31 -3.61
C VAL A 138 -6.48 2.40 -4.40
N ILE A 139 -6.87 1.24 -3.88
CA ILE A 139 -7.79 0.31 -4.55
C ILE A 139 -9.13 0.97 -4.90
N ARG A 140 -9.67 1.78 -4.00
CA ARG A 140 -10.97 2.45 -4.18
C ARG A 140 -10.96 3.54 -5.23
N TYR A 141 -9.88 4.30 -5.34
CA TYR A 141 -9.82 5.53 -6.15
C TYR A 141 -8.89 5.43 -7.35
N VAL A 142 -8.17 4.31 -7.53
CA VAL A 142 -7.24 4.16 -8.65
C VAL A 142 -7.97 4.30 -9.99
N PRO A 143 -7.42 5.04 -10.96
CA PRO A 143 -7.97 5.13 -12.30
C PRO A 143 -8.02 3.78 -13.02
N ASP A 144 -9.10 3.51 -13.73
CA ASP A 144 -9.25 2.32 -14.56
C ASP A 144 -8.15 2.23 -15.62
N LEU A 145 -7.69 1.03 -15.87
CA LEU A 145 -6.82 0.72 -17.00
C LEU A 145 -7.70 0.64 -18.27
N ARG A 146 -7.54 1.63 -19.17
CA ARG A 146 -8.27 1.75 -20.44
C ARG A 146 -7.32 1.85 -21.63
N PRO A 147 -6.59 0.76 -21.93
CA PRO A 147 -5.60 0.77 -22.98
C PRO A 147 -6.24 0.92 -24.36
N GLY A 148 -5.45 1.45 -25.28
CA GLY A 148 -5.84 1.54 -26.69
C GLY A 148 -4.62 1.52 -27.60
N PHE A 149 -4.88 1.53 -28.91
CA PHE A 149 -3.84 1.56 -29.93
C PHE A 149 -4.27 2.39 -31.15
N ASP A 150 -3.30 2.90 -31.89
CA ASP A 150 -3.44 3.60 -33.16
C ASP A 150 -2.61 2.93 -34.26
N PRO A 151 -3.15 2.77 -35.46
CA PRO A 151 -4.52 3.11 -35.91
C PRO A 151 -5.58 2.17 -35.32
N PRO A 152 -6.82 2.63 -35.05
CA PRO A 152 -7.85 1.84 -34.35
C PRO A 152 -8.32 0.60 -35.14
N GLY A 153 -8.14 0.56 -36.44
CA GLY A 153 -8.43 -0.60 -37.32
C GLY A 153 -7.28 -1.61 -37.43
N GLY A 154 -6.19 -1.42 -36.69
CA GLY A 154 -4.97 -2.21 -36.85
C GLY A 154 -3.95 -1.55 -37.78
N SER A 155 -2.88 -2.27 -38.13
CA SER A 155 -1.76 -1.74 -38.90
C SER A 155 -1.31 -2.70 -39.98
N LEU A 156 -0.34 -2.27 -40.76
CA LEU A 156 0.37 -3.12 -41.70
C LEU A 156 1.62 -3.74 -41.05
N THR A 157 2.07 -4.88 -41.59
CA THR A 157 3.37 -5.43 -41.21
C THR A 157 4.46 -4.36 -41.41
N THR A 158 5.42 -4.32 -40.48
CA THR A 158 6.53 -3.34 -40.48
C THR A 158 6.13 -1.87 -40.20
N VAL A 159 4.85 -1.55 -40.07
CA VAL A 159 4.40 -0.21 -39.62
C VAL A 159 4.19 -0.21 -38.11
N PRO A 160 4.79 0.72 -37.37
CA PRO A 160 4.64 0.78 -35.93
C PRO A 160 3.18 1.05 -35.50
N VAL A 161 2.69 0.26 -34.56
CA VAL A 161 1.46 0.52 -33.82
C VAL A 161 1.80 1.36 -32.60
N ILE A 162 1.02 2.38 -32.32
CA ILE A 162 1.15 3.24 -31.14
C ILE A 162 0.22 2.72 -30.05
N PHE A 163 0.71 2.68 -28.79
CA PHE A 163 -0.08 2.19 -27.67
C PHE A 163 -0.15 3.21 -26.55
N TRP A 164 -1.22 3.15 -25.75
CA TRP A 164 -1.38 3.92 -24.52
C TRP A 164 -2.17 3.15 -23.47
N THR A 165 -2.07 3.55 -22.22
CA THR A 165 -2.73 2.87 -21.10
C THR A 165 -4.05 3.50 -20.67
N GLY A 166 -4.29 4.77 -21.02
CA GLY A 166 -5.43 5.55 -20.54
C GLY A 166 -5.35 5.92 -19.06
N GLN A 167 -4.20 5.70 -18.43
CA GLN A 167 -3.96 6.03 -17.02
C GLN A 167 -2.99 7.21 -16.88
N PRO A 168 -3.07 7.98 -15.78
CA PRO A 168 -2.11 9.04 -15.50
C PRO A 168 -0.77 8.47 -15.02
N GLY A 169 0.34 9.21 -15.20
CA GLY A 169 1.67 8.85 -14.70
C GLY A 169 1.83 8.95 -13.18
N SER A 170 0.87 9.57 -12.49
CA SER A 170 0.74 9.56 -11.04
C SER A 170 -0.71 9.84 -10.65
N PHE A 171 -1.07 9.41 -9.45
CA PHE A 171 -2.42 9.56 -8.93
C PHE A 171 -2.38 9.88 -7.43
N LYS A 172 -3.27 10.77 -6.99
CA LYS A 172 -3.41 11.16 -5.59
C LYS A 172 -4.86 10.96 -5.18
N PRO A 173 -5.19 9.91 -4.40
CA PRO A 173 -6.49 9.77 -3.81
C PRO A 173 -6.78 10.90 -2.80
N PRO A 174 -8.04 11.08 -2.36
CA PRO A 174 -8.36 12.00 -1.29
C PRO A 174 -7.54 11.72 -0.03
N ASN A 175 -7.16 12.76 0.70
CA ASN A 175 -6.54 12.61 2.01
C ASN A 175 -7.53 11.98 2.99
N PHE A 176 -7.01 11.25 3.98
CA PHE A 176 -7.81 10.73 5.08
C PHE A 176 -7.18 11.07 6.43
N SER A 177 -7.93 10.88 7.51
CA SER A 177 -7.43 11.04 8.88
C SER A 177 -7.29 9.70 9.58
N LEU A 178 -6.17 9.50 10.26
CA LEU A 178 -5.91 8.32 11.08
C LEU A 178 -5.32 8.77 12.42
N SER A 179 -6.00 8.43 13.51
CA SER A 179 -5.55 8.73 14.87
C SER A 179 -5.17 10.21 15.10
N GLY A 180 -5.89 11.14 14.47
CA GLY A 180 -5.63 12.58 14.55
C GLY A 180 -4.56 13.11 13.60
N HIS A 181 -3.97 12.27 12.76
CA HIS A 181 -3.03 12.68 11.71
C HIS A 181 -3.72 12.71 10.35
N SER A 182 -3.44 13.75 9.55
CA SER A 182 -3.80 13.75 8.13
C SER A 182 -2.80 12.91 7.33
N VAL A 183 -3.32 12.03 6.48
CA VAL A 183 -2.52 11.17 5.60
C VAL A 183 -2.81 11.52 4.15
N SER A 184 -1.76 11.85 3.41
CA SER A 184 -1.81 12.05 1.95
C SER A 184 -1.05 10.95 1.23
N ILE A 185 -1.53 10.56 0.03
CA ILE A 185 -0.98 9.47 -0.75
C ILE A 185 -0.59 9.97 -2.13
N THR A 186 0.51 9.45 -2.66
CA THR A 186 0.86 9.56 -4.08
C THR A 186 1.16 8.16 -4.60
N ALA A 187 0.37 7.68 -5.56
CA ALA A 187 0.56 6.41 -6.23
C ALA A 187 1.17 6.64 -7.62
N THR A 188 2.12 5.80 -7.99
CA THR A 188 2.86 5.87 -9.26
C THR A 188 2.82 4.51 -9.93
N PRO A 189 2.41 4.43 -11.20
CA PRO A 189 2.34 3.18 -11.93
C PRO A 189 3.61 2.90 -12.72
N THR A 190 3.85 1.63 -12.96
CA THR A 190 4.68 1.13 -14.05
C THR A 190 3.87 0.14 -14.87
N TRP A 191 4.14 0.04 -16.16
CA TRP A 191 3.37 -0.80 -17.06
C TRP A 191 4.25 -1.83 -17.72
N ARG A 192 3.82 -3.11 -17.69
CA ARG A 192 4.40 -4.19 -18.47
C ARG A 192 3.53 -4.46 -19.69
N TRP A 193 4.09 -4.32 -20.87
CA TRP A 193 3.48 -4.68 -22.15
C TRP A 193 3.98 -6.05 -22.62
N THR A 194 3.08 -6.84 -23.19
CA THR A 194 3.36 -8.11 -23.87
C THR A 194 2.66 -8.07 -25.22
N TRP A 195 3.40 -8.22 -26.33
CA TRP A 195 2.87 -7.99 -27.67
C TRP A 195 2.49 -9.25 -28.44
N ASP A 196 2.41 -10.41 -27.78
CA ASP A 196 1.97 -11.70 -28.33
C ASP A 196 2.83 -12.23 -29.50
N ASP A 197 3.99 -11.65 -29.75
CA ASP A 197 5.01 -12.11 -30.68
C ASP A 197 6.29 -12.55 -29.95
N GLY A 198 6.19 -12.79 -28.66
CA GLY A 198 7.31 -13.11 -27.76
C GLY A 198 8.00 -11.89 -27.17
N ALA A 199 7.72 -10.67 -27.64
CA ALA A 199 8.32 -9.46 -27.08
C ALA A 199 7.54 -8.95 -25.87
N SER A 200 8.28 -8.34 -24.93
CA SER A 200 7.69 -7.63 -23.78
C SER A 200 8.59 -6.50 -23.34
N ALA A 201 8.02 -5.47 -22.70
CA ALA A 201 8.80 -4.37 -22.13
C ALA A 201 8.09 -3.73 -20.93
N TRP A 202 8.89 -3.22 -19.99
CA TRP A 202 8.44 -2.33 -18.94
C TRP A 202 8.50 -0.87 -19.42
N LYS A 203 7.48 -0.08 -19.09
CA LYS A 203 7.38 1.33 -19.39
C LYS A 203 7.04 2.13 -18.15
N SER A 204 7.66 3.29 -17.96
CA SER A 204 7.35 4.27 -16.93
C SER A 204 6.47 5.43 -17.44
N VAL A 205 6.10 5.38 -18.72
CA VAL A 205 5.24 6.37 -19.38
C VAL A 205 3.92 5.71 -19.77
N ALA A 206 2.83 6.45 -19.65
CA ALA A 206 1.49 5.96 -19.96
C ALA A 206 1.23 5.78 -21.46
N GLY A 207 2.03 6.45 -22.29
CA GLY A 207 1.71 6.61 -23.71
C GLY A 207 0.54 7.57 -23.92
N ALA A 208 0.32 7.93 -25.18
CA ALA A 208 -0.83 8.72 -25.62
C ALA A 208 -1.14 8.39 -27.09
N GLN A 209 -2.33 8.78 -27.54
CA GLN A 209 -2.76 8.66 -28.93
C GLN A 209 -1.83 9.43 -29.88
N TYR A 210 -1.90 9.13 -31.18
CA TYR A 210 -1.19 9.91 -32.20
C TYR A 210 -1.42 11.42 -31.98
N PRO A 211 -0.37 12.26 -32.09
CA PRO A 211 0.95 11.99 -32.66
C PRO A 211 2.01 11.45 -31.69
N SER A 212 1.65 11.06 -30.47
CA SER A 212 2.62 10.49 -29.53
C SER A 212 3.17 9.17 -30.07
N ARG A 213 4.47 8.94 -29.82
CA ARG A 213 5.16 7.68 -30.18
C ARG A 213 5.97 7.13 -29.00
N GLN A 214 5.52 7.41 -27.77
CA GLN A 214 6.23 6.98 -26.56
C GLN A 214 6.22 5.47 -26.35
N ILE A 215 5.13 4.82 -26.78
CA ILE A 215 5.01 3.36 -26.73
C ILE A 215 4.62 2.91 -28.14
N THR A 216 5.53 2.22 -28.81
CA THR A 216 5.32 1.66 -30.14
C THR A 216 5.80 0.23 -30.19
N HIS A 217 5.13 -0.59 -31.00
CA HIS A 217 5.58 -1.92 -31.36
C HIS A 217 5.33 -2.20 -32.84
N GLN A 218 6.18 -3.04 -33.44
CA GLN A 218 6.18 -3.32 -34.87
C GLN A 218 6.12 -4.84 -35.09
N TYR A 219 5.13 -5.29 -35.81
CA TYR A 219 4.93 -6.71 -36.12
C TYR A 219 5.55 -7.08 -37.48
N ARG A 220 6.17 -8.25 -37.56
CA ARG A 220 6.81 -8.74 -38.76
C ARG A 220 5.90 -9.61 -39.64
N SER A 221 4.87 -10.20 -39.05
CA SER A 221 3.93 -11.09 -39.73
C SER A 221 2.51 -10.59 -39.60
N PRO A 222 1.65 -10.84 -40.60
CA PRO A 222 0.23 -10.55 -40.49
C PRO A 222 -0.42 -11.52 -39.50
N GLY A 223 -1.47 -11.08 -38.80
CA GLY A 223 -2.20 -11.87 -37.80
C GLY A 223 -3.01 -10.99 -36.88
N SER A 224 -3.72 -11.59 -35.95
CA SER A 224 -4.36 -10.90 -34.82
C SER A 224 -3.53 -11.19 -33.57
N TYR A 225 -3.07 -10.14 -32.92
CA TYR A 225 -2.21 -10.23 -31.75
C TYR A 225 -2.97 -9.81 -30.49
N SER A 226 -2.93 -10.67 -29.47
CA SER A 226 -3.56 -10.39 -28.16
C SER A 226 -2.58 -9.66 -27.24
N VAL A 227 -2.54 -8.36 -27.37
CA VAL A 227 -1.60 -7.49 -26.66
C VAL A 227 -2.03 -7.31 -25.21
N GLY A 228 -1.20 -7.75 -24.27
CA GLY A 228 -1.43 -7.59 -22.85
C GLY A 228 -0.75 -6.34 -22.28
N VAL A 229 -1.44 -5.64 -21.38
CA VAL A 229 -0.83 -4.61 -20.54
C VAL A 229 -1.19 -4.86 -19.08
N THR A 230 -0.17 -4.81 -18.23
CA THR A 230 -0.31 -4.93 -16.77
C THR A 230 0.27 -3.70 -16.13
N THR A 231 -0.57 -3.00 -15.35
CA THR A 231 -0.15 -1.89 -14.49
C THR A 231 0.21 -2.43 -13.11
N VAL A 232 1.33 -1.99 -12.57
CA VAL A 232 1.75 -2.23 -11.19
C VAL A 232 1.86 -0.88 -10.49
N TRP A 233 1.04 -0.69 -9.45
CA TRP A 233 1.02 0.55 -8.66
C TRP A 233 1.89 0.42 -7.42
N GLN A 234 2.75 1.39 -7.23
CA GLN A 234 3.48 1.63 -5.99
C GLN A 234 2.97 2.92 -5.35
N ALA A 235 3.05 3.05 -4.03
CA ALA A 235 2.60 4.26 -3.36
C ALA A 235 3.59 4.75 -2.32
N LYS A 236 3.59 6.07 -2.14
CA LYS A 236 4.18 6.78 -1.00
C LYS A 236 3.06 7.46 -0.24
N TYR A 237 3.20 7.51 1.08
CA TYR A 237 2.27 8.25 1.92
C TYR A 237 3.02 9.19 2.86
N THR A 238 2.38 10.33 3.16
CA THR A 238 2.89 11.31 4.13
C THR A 238 1.90 11.42 5.27
N VAL A 239 2.38 11.18 6.48
CA VAL A 239 1.62 11.37 7.72
C VAL A 239 2.04 12.72 8.30
N SER A 240 1.08 13.63 8.51
CA SER A 240 1.35 14.99 8.99
C SER A 240 2.04 14.97 10.36
N GLY A 241 3.13 15.74 10.51
CA GLY A 241 3.94 15.81 11.73
C GLY A 241 4.80 14.55 12.01
N ILE A 242 4.83 13.57 11.08
CA ILE A 242 5.62 12.33 11.25
C ILE A 242 6.64 12.16 10.13
N GLY A 243 6.20 12.22 8.86
CA GLY A 243 7.10 12.07 7.71
C GLY A 243 6.47 11.36 6.53
N THR A 244 7.32 11.08 5.51
CA THR A 244 6.94 10.39 4.28
C THR A 244 7.58 9.01 4.23
N PHE A 245 6.81 8.02 3.80
CA PHE A 245 7.19 6.60 3.78
C PHE A 245 6.76 5.96 2.46
N ASP A 246 7.51 4.96 2.02
CA ASP A 246 7.10 4.07 0.94
C ASP A 246 6.19 2.96 1.49
N VAL A 247 5.13 2.63 0.76
CA VAL A 247 4.34 1.43 1.03
C VAL A 247 5.18 0.21 0.67
N SER A 248 5.17 -0.80 1.53
CA SER A 248 5.94 -2.01 1.30
C SER A 248 5.35 -2.83 0.15
N GLY A 249 6.13 -3.03 -0.92
CA GLY A 249 5.75 -3.85 -2.05
C GLY A 249 4.79 -3.16 -3.04
N GLU A 250 4.08 -3.99 -3.77
CA GLU A 250 3.08 -3.57 -4.78
C GLU A 250 1.73 -3.34 -4.09
N VAL A 251 1.10 -2.19 -4.38
CA VAL A 251 -0.21 -1.84 -3.80
C VAL A 251 -1.36 -2.47 -4.57
N LEU A 252 -1.30 -2.42 -5.89
CA LEU A 252 -2.35 -2.92 -6.77
C LEU A 252 -1.79 -3.31 -8.14
N ARG A 253 -2.39 -4.35 -8.71
CA ARG A 253 -2.15 -4.79 -10.09
C ARG A 253 -3.45 -4.78 -10.89
N GLN A 254 -3.41 -4.21 -12.10
CA GLN A 254 -4.51 -4.22 -13.07
C GLN A 254 -4.00 -4.79 -14.39
N SER A 255 -4.78 -5.61 -15.08
CA SER A 255 -4.41 -6.18 -16.38
C SER A 255 -5.56 -6.07 -17.37
N LYS A 256 -5.23 -5.80 -18.63
CA LYS A 256 -6.16 -5.76 -19.77
C LYS A 256 -5.47 -6.30 -21.02
N THR A 257 -6.28 -6.75 -21.95
CA THR A 257 -5.87 -7.25 -23.28
C THR A 257 -6.54 -6.44 -24.39
N LEU A 258 -5.85 -6.30 -25.50
CA LEU A 258 -6.32 -5.66 -26.74
C LEU A 258 -6.07 -6.61 -27.90
N ASP A 259 -7.03 -6.77 -28.81
CA ASP A 259 -6.81 -7.50 -30.04
C ASP A 259 -6.42 -6.52 -31.16
N VAL A 260 -5.20 -6.70 -31.68
CA VAL A 260 -4.58 -5.82 -32.66
C VAL A 260 -4.45 -6.55 -34.00
N PRO A 261 -5.27 -6.24 -35.01
CA PRO A 261 -5.15 -6.86 -36.32
C PRO A 261 -3.99 -6.22 -37.11
N ILE A 262 -3.15 -7.10 -37.67
CA ILE A 262 -2.04 -6.73 -38.55
C ILE A 262 -2.24 -7.39 -39.90
N THR A 263 -2.22 -6.59 -40.97
CA THR A 263 -2.38 -7.05 -42.33
C THR A 263 -1.09 -6.87 -43.15
N SER A 264 -0.96 -7.63 -44.24
CA SER A 264 0.16 -7.40 -45.18
C SER A 264 -0.27 -6.41 -46.28
N ALA A 265 0.62 -5.51 -46.67
CA ALA A 265 0.46 -4.72 -47.88
C ALA A 265 0.66 -5.63 -49.11
N ARG A 266 -0.26 -5.52 -50.08
CA ARG A 266 -0.09 -6.16 -51.41
C ARG A 266 0.12 -5.05 -52.43
N THR A 267 1.17 -5.14 -53.22
CA THR A 267 1.40 -4.26 -54.40
C THR A 267 0.59 -4.81 -55.54
N VAL A 268 -0.29 -4.00 -56.10
CA VAL A 268 -1.04 -4.32 -57.34
C VAL A 268 -0.44 -3.45 -58.44
N LEU A 269 0.13 -4.10 -59.44
CA LEU A 269 0.55 -3.40 -60.68
C LEU A 269 -0.69 -3.06 -61.47
N VAL A 270 -0.99 -1.80 -61.66
CA VAL A 270 -2.03 -1.29 -62.60
C VAL A 270 -1.37 -1.02 -63.91
N SER A 271 -1.68 -1.76 -64.96
CA SER A 271 -1.31 -1.43 -66.34
C SER A 271 -2.17 -0.28 -66.82
N HIS A 272 -1.55 0.79 -67.24
CA HIS A 272 -2.17 1.93 -67.94
C HIS A 272 -2.31 1.63 -69.43
#